data_c74da63769e54c64ed38e5b1fbde94ad
#
_entry.id   c74da63769e54c64ed38e5b1fbde94ad
#
_cell.length_a   1.000
_cell.length_b   1.000
_cell.length_c   1.000
_cell.angle_alpha   90.00
_cell.angle_beta   90.00
_cell.angle_gamma   90.00
#
_symmetry.space_group_name_H-M   'P 1'
#
loop_
_entity.id
_entity.type
_entity.pdbx_description
1 polymer ?
#
loop_
_entity_poly.entity_id
_entity_poly.type
_entity_poly.pdbx_seq_one_letter_code
_entity_poly.pdbx_strand_id
1 'polypeptide(L)'
;VLGPDVIRQSTGEHQNPMDTRLRTKEEAEYTIKMNRLALRFYPVMYPVVYHMLQKAEKNKIENQKQHMTLYSQLQKNIVPFGACLIFTPSFVEKEEKAFEPETRFFYEEYILALRCQRKGYNIVYDPSMSVKHESGAATKKSYGTEKKRIRFMMEKTVGACEVYLEMLGEE
;
A
#
# COMPACT_ATOMS: atom_id res chain seq x y z
N VAL A 1 2.50 6.39 -15.05
CA VAL A 1 2.33 6.90 -13.69
C VAL A 1 3.71 7.10 -13.07
N LEU A 2 3.92 8.22 -12.37
CA LEU A 2 5.17 8.49 -11.66
C LEU A 2 4.92 8.51 -10.15
N GLY A 3 5.80 7.89 -9.39
CA GLY A 3 5.81 7.92 -7.94
C GLY A 3 7.11 8.53 -7.42
N PRO A 4 7.07 9.69 -6.75
CA PRO A 4 8.25 10.28 -6.12
C PRO A 4 8.73 9.45 -4.93
N ASP A 5 9.90 9.74 -4.41
CA ASP A 5 10.34 9.25 -3.12
C ASP A 5 9.47 9.87 -2.01
N VAL A 6 8.64 9.07 -1.38
CA VAL A 6 7.75 9.50 -0.29
C VAL A 6 8.42 9.17 1.03
N ILE A 7 8.86 10.20 1.74
CA ILE A 7 9.60 10.06 3.00
C ILE A 7 8.68 10.35 4.18
N ARG A 8 8.54 9.38 5.08
CA ARG A 8 7.79 9.57 6.34
C ARG A 8 8.48 10.61 7.22
N GLN A 9 7.80 11.68 7.53
CA GLN A 9 8.37 12.81 8.27
C GLN A 9 8.88 12.43 9.67
N SER A 10 8.21 11.49 10.35
CA SER A 10 8.55 11.11 11.73
C SER A 10 9.75 10.17 11.87
N THR A 11 10.05 9.37 10.84
CA THR A 11 11.05 8.29 10.92
C THR A 11 12.13 8.37 9.84
N GLY A 12 11.93 9.17 8.79
CA GLY A 12 12.79 9.16 7.59
C GLY A 12 12.64 7.92 6.71
N GLU A 13 11.62 7.07 6.96
CA GLU A 13 11.35 5.88 6.16
C GLU A 13 10.93 6.24 4.74
N HIS A 14 11.55 5.62 3.75
CA HIS A 14 11.12 5.66 2.37
C HIS A 14 9.89 4.76 2.20
N GLN A 15 8.76 5.33 1.83
CA GLN A 15 7.49 4.60 1.71
C GLN A 15 7.19 4.16 0.27
N ASN A 16 7.84 4.76 -0.71
CA ASN A 16 7.77 4.41 -2.11
C ASN A 16 9.15 3.92 -2.61
N PRO A 17 9.20 2.81 -3.38
CA PRO A 17 8.10 1.92 -3.73
C PRO A 17 7.55 1.17 -2.51
N MET A 18 6.23 0.89 -2.54
CA MET A 18 5.59 0.09 -1.49
C MET A 18 5.98 -1.38 -1.61
N ASP A 19 6.04 -1.88 -2.84
CA ASP A 19 6.53 -3.21 -3.18
C ASP A 19 7.18 -3.19 -4.58
N THR A 20 8.05 -4.16 -4.85
CA THR A 20 8.72 -4.31 -6.15
C THR A 20 7.99 -5.26 -7.09
N ARG A 21 6.95 -5.94 -6.63
CA ARG A 21 6.14 -6.88 -7.40
C ARG A 21 4.68 -6.91 -6.93
N LEU A 22 3.83 -7.42 -7.78
CA LEU A 22 2.44 -7.72 -7.41
C LEU A 22 2.37 -8.88 -6.41
N ARG A 23 1.35 -8.87 -5.59
CA ARG A 23 1.02 -9.99 -4.71
C ARG A 23 0.45 -11.15 -5.52
N THR A 24 0.82 -12.37 -5.16
CA THR A 24 0.19 -13.57 -5.74
C THR A 24 -1.21 -13.78 -5.17
N LYS A 25 -1.97 -14.66 -5.82
CA LYS A 25 -3.28 -15.07 -5.35
C LYS A 25 -3.21 -15.63 -3.92
N GLU A 26 -2.26 -16.51 -3.67
CA GLU A 26 -2.07 -17.16 -2.37
C GLU A 26 -1.71 -16.14 -1.27
N GLU A 27 -0.91 -15.14 -1.59
CA GLU A 27 -0.56 -14.06 -0.65
C GLU A 27 -1.78 -13.19 -0.30
N ALA A 28 -2.63 -12.90 -1.28
CA ALA A 28 -3.85 -12.14 -1.06
C ALA A 28 -4.89 -12.96 -0.25
N GLU A 29 -5.10 -14.22 -0.59
CA GLU A 29 -5.96 -15.15 0.17
C GLU A 29 -5.47 -15.32 1.61
N TYR A 30 -4.17 -15.47 1.80
CA TYR A 30 -3.58 -15.53 3.14
C TYR A 30 -3.84 -14.24 3.94
N THR A 31 -3.68 -13.07 3.30
CA THR A 31 -3.97 -11.78 3.91
C THR A 31 -5.42 -11.68 4.36
N ILE A 32 -6.38 -12.08 3.52
CA ILE A 32 -7.81 -12.11 3.87
C ILE A 32 -8.05 -13.04 5.06
N LYS A 33 -7.56 -14.28 4.98
CA LYS A 33 -7.74 -15.30 6.03
C LYS A 33 -7.25 -14.81 7.39
N MET A 34 -6.03 -14.25 7.42
CA MET A 34 -5.43 -13.80 8.68
C MET A 34 -6.14 -12.59 9.26
N ASN A 35 -6.51 -11.62 8.43
CA ASN A 35 -7.26 -10.45 8.89
C ASN A 35 -8.65 -10.83 9.38
N ARG A 36 -9.39 -11.70 8.68
CA ARG A 36 -10.71 -12.19 9.11
C ARG A 36 -10.64 -12.93 10.45
N LEU A 37 -9.63 -13.80 10.61
CA LEU A 37 -9.42 -14.52 11.88
C LEU A 37 -9.15 -13.54 13.04
N ALA A 38 -8.26 -12.59 12.83
CA ALA A 38 -7.93 -11.60 13.85
C ALA A 38 -9.12 -10.66 14.15
N LEU A 39 -9.92 -10.28 13.14
CA LEU A 39 -11.14 -9.49 13.32
C LEU A 39 -12.22 -10.24 14.13
N ARG A 40 -12.38 -11.55 13.89
CA ARG A 40 -13.34 -12.39 14.62
C ARG A 40 -13.08 -12.40 16.13
N PHE A 41 -11.81 -12.40 16.51
CA PHE A 41 -11.40 -12.42 17.92
C PHE A 41 -10.74 -11.09 18.34
N TYR A 42 -11.08 -9.98 17.67
CA TYR A 42 -10.36 -8.73 17.78
C TYR A 42 -10.18 -8.20 19.22
N PRO A 43 -11.16 -8.26 20.13
CA PRO A 43 -10.96 -7.79 21.51
C PRO A 43 -9.78 -8.45 22.22
N VAL A 44 -9.55 -9.75 21.94
CA VAL A 44 -8.47 -10.56 22.51
C VAL A 44 -7.19 -10.46 21.66
N MET A 45 -7.34 -10.44 20.34
CA MET A 45 -6.23 -10.43 19.40
C MET A 45 -5.56 -9.06 19.24
N TYR A 46 -6.20 -7.97 19.64
CA TYR A 46 -5.66 -6.63 19.44
C TYR A 46 -4.23 -6.43 19.97
N PRO A 47 -3.85 -6.86 21.19
CA PRO A 47 -2.47 -6.67 21.67
C PRO A 47 -1.44 -7.40 20.80
N VAL A 48 -1.79 -8.60 20.31
CA VAL A 48 -0.93 -9.40 19.43
C VAL A 48 -0.76 -8.70 18.08
N VAL A 49 -1.88 -8.30 17.47
CA VAL A 49 -1.89 -7.57 16.19
C VAL A 49 -1.09 -6.27 16.30
N TYR A 50 -1.32 -5.50 17.37
CA TYR A 50 -0.59 -4.27 17.61
C TYR A 50 0.92 -4.50 17.71
N HIS A 51 1.34 -5.50 18.50
CA HIS A 51 2.76 -5.84 18.64
C HIS A 51 3.39 -6.29 17.30
N MET A 52 2.67 -7.11 16.53
CA MET A 52 3.13 -7.55 15.21
C MET A 52 3.32 -6.37 14.24
N LEU A 53 2.39 -5.41 14.22
CA LEU A 53 2.50 -4.22 13.38
C LEU A 53 3.71 -3.34 13.80
N GLN A 54 3.92 -3.14 15.08
CA GLN A 54 5.07 -2.40 15.59
C GLN A 54 6.41 -3.08 15.23
N LYS A 55 6.46 -4.41 15.34
CA LYS A 55 7.63 -5.20 14.96
C LYS A 55 7.88 -5.13 13.45
N ALA A 56 6.83 -5.27 12.64
CA ALA A 56 6.93 -5.17 11.19
C ALA A 56 7.44 -3.78 10.74
N GLU A 57 6.96 -2.71 11.37
CA GLU A 57 7.42 -1.34 11.08
C GLU A 57 8.91 -1.16 11.43
N LYS A 58 9.35 -1.63 12.59
CA LYS A 58 10.77 -1.59 12.98
C LYS A 58 11.65 -2.37 12.01
N ASN A 59 11.25 -3.59 11.69
CA ASN A 59 11.99 -4.44 10.75
C ASN A 59 12.08 -3.79 9.35
N LYS A 60 11.00 -3.15 8.90
CA LYS A 60 10.99 -2.45 7.62
C LYS A 60 12.01 -1.31 7.60
N ILE A 61 12.04 -0.47 8.64
CA ILE A 61 13.00 0.63 8.75
C ILE A 61 14.45 0.11 8.79
N GLU A 62 14.69 -0.99 9.50
CA GLU A 62 16.02 -1.57 9.61
C GLU A 62 16.49 -2.18 8.28
N ASN A 63 15.61 -2.90 7.59
CA ASN A 63 15.90 -3.43 6.26
C ASN A 63 16.17 -2.32 5.24
N GLN A 64 15.46 -1.20 5.32
CA GLN A 64 15.72 -0.06 4.43
C GLN A 64 17.11 0.52 4.61
N LYS A 65 17.59 0.64 5.85
CA LYS A 65 18.97 1.11 6.11
C LYS A 65 20.03 0.25 5.46
N GLN A 66 19.79 -1.05 5.34
CA GLN A 66 20.72 -1.99 4.70
C GLN A 66 20.64 -1.93 3.16
N HIS A 67 19.56 -1.40 2.60
CA HIS A 67 19.30 -1.40 1.16
C HIS A 67 19.05 0.01 0.60
N MET A 68 19.69 1.04 1.18
CA MET A 68 19.50 2.44 0.77
C MET A 68 19.78 2.71 -0.70
N THR A 69 20.65 1.94 -1.34
CA THR A 69 20.95 2.06 -2.77
C THR A 69 19.74 1.82 -3.68
N LEU A 70 18.75 1.03 -3.23
CA LEU A 70 17.52 0.81 -3.99
C LEU A 70 16.67 2.08 -4.07
N TYR A 71 16.70 2.91 -3.03
CA TYR A 71 15.93 4.16 -3.00
C TYR A 71 16.63 5.34 -3.72
N SER A 72 17.84 5.15 -4.20
CA SER A 72 18.56 6.15 -5.00
C SER A 72 18.48 5.90 -6.51
N GLN A 73 17.83 4.82 -6.94
CA GLN A 73 17.75 4.41 -8.34
C GLN A 73 16.32 4.48 -8.86
N LEU A 74 16.18 4.88 -10.12
CA LEU A 74 14.94 4.82 -10.86
C LEU A 74 14.50 3.36 -11.03
N GLN A 75 13.23 3.05 -10.68
CA GLN A 75 12.66 1.70 -10.79
C GLN A 75 11.38 1.74 -11.61
N LYS A 76 11.12 0.66 -12.37
CA LYS A 76 9.93 0.52 -13.20
C LYS A 76 9.10 -0.68 -12.75
N ASN A 77 7.80 -0.61 -13.06
CA ASN A 77 6.84 -1.69 -12.77
C ASN A 77 6.78 -2.07 -11.29
N ILE A 78 6.86 -1.04 -10.45
CA ILE A 78 6.73 -1.16 -8.99
C ILE A 78 5.27 -1.05 -8.57
N VAL A 79 4.97 -1.46 -7.34
CA VAL A 79 3.74 -1.07 -6.65
C VAL A 79 4.01 0.26 -5.95
N PRO A 80 3.33 1.35 -6.34
CA PRO A 80 3.62 2.66 -5.81
C PRO A 80 3.00 2.83 -4.41
N PHE A 81 3.42 3.85 -3.69
CA PHE A 81 2.77 4.27 -2.46
C PHE A 81 1.77 5.39 -2.74
N GLY A 82 0.51 5.18 -2.39
CA GLY A 82 -0.64 6.02 -2.77
C GLY A 82 -0.66 7.44 -2.18
N ALA A 83 0.22 7.80 -1.26
CA ALA A 83 0.23 9.13 -0.66
C ALA A 83 0.61 10.26 -1.65
N CYS A 84 1.38 9.94 -2.69
CA CYS A 84 1.71 10.88 -3.76
C CYS A 84 1.96 10.14 -5.08
N LEU A 85 1.12 10.38 -6.07
CA LEU A 85 1.25 9.84 -7.42
C LEU A 85 1.02 10.96 -8.44
N ILE A 86 1.77 10.91 -9.53
CA ILE A 86 1.66 11.83 -10.65
C ILE A 86 1.16 11.04 -11.86
N PHE A 87 -0.05 11.33 -12.30
CA PHE A 87 -0.63 10.75 -13.51
C PHE A 87 -0.26 11.61 -14.72
N THR A 88 0.31 10.99 -15.74
CA THR A 88 0.66 11.68 -16.98
C THR A 88 -0.59 12.04 -17.77
N PRO A 89 -0.55 13.09 -18.64
CA PRO A 89 -1.68 13.43 -19.51
C PRO A 89 -2.19 12.23 -20.29
N SER A 90 -1.30 11.43 -20.88
CA SER A 90 -1.68 10.24 -21.63
C SER A 90 -2.37 9.15 -20.82
N PHE A 91 -2.14 9.08 -19.51
CA PHE A 91 -2.89 8.20 -18.61
C PHE A 91 -4.29 8.76 -18.36
N VAL A 92 -4.38 10.05 -18.04
CA VAL A 92 -5.66 10.72 -17.74
C VAL A 92 -6.60 10.73 -18.95
N GLU A 93 -6.06 10.86 -20.16
CA GLU A 93 -6.84 10.81 -21.41
C GLU A 93 -7.43 9.43 -21.72
N LYS A 94 -6.77 8.35 -21.27
CA LYS A 94 -7.15 6.97 -21.59
C LYS A 94 -7.90 6.26 -20.47
N GLU A 95 -7.78 6.72 -19.24
CA GLU A 95 -8.34 6.09 -18.06
C GLU A 95 -9.38 7.00 -17.40
N GLU A 96 -10.59 6.50 -17.26
CA GLU A 96 -11.69 7.22 -16.60
C GLU A 96 -11.43 7.41 -15.10
N LYS A 97 -10.69 6.48 -14.49
CA LYS A 97 -10.41 6.46 -13.05
C LYS A 97 -9.00 5.98 -12.75
N ALA A 98 -8.36 6.58 -11.77
CA ALA A 98 -7.06 6.12 -11.26
C ALA A 98 -7.21 4.92 -10.32
N PHE A 99 -8.21 4.94 -9.44
CA PHE A 99 -8.49 3.93 -8.44
C PHE A 99 -9.90 3.37 -8.58
N GLU A 100 -10.10 2.11 -8.14
CA GLU A 100 -11.42 1.50 -8.12
C GLU A 100 -12.25 2.11 -6.97
N PRO A 101 -13.50 2.57 -7.24
CA PRO A 101 -14.31 3.27 -6.25
C PRO A 101 -14.75 2.36 -5.08
N GLU A 102 -14.75 1.06 -5.27
CA GLU A 102 -15.06 0.04 -4.25
C GLU A 102 -13.94 -0.08 -3.20
N THR A 103 -12.72 0.29 -3.58
CA THR A 103 -11.56 0.24 -2.69
C THR A 103 -11.32 1.61 -2.06
N ARG A 104 -11.43 1.68 -0.74
CA ARG A 104 -11.09 2.88 0.03
C ARG A 104 -10.03 2.49 1.05
N PHE A 105 -8.80 3.00 0.86
CA PHE A 105 -7.65 2.70 1.69
C PHE A 105 -7.19 1.24 1.57
N PHE A 106 -5.89 1.04 1.46
CA PHE A 106 -5.19 -0.24 1.42
C PHE A 106 -5.49 -1.12 0.21
N TYR A 107 -4.46 -1.66 -0.39
CA TYR A 107 -4.46 -2.51 -1.58
C TYR A 107 -4.84 -1.82 -2.91
N GLU A 108 -5.32 -0.59 -2.88
CA GLU A 108 -5.65 0.19 -4.09
C GLU A 108 -4.42 0.39 -4.99
N GLU A 109 -3.23 0.43 -4.40
CA GLU A 109 -1.96 0.53 -5.11
C GLU A 109 -1.61 -0.76 -5.87
N TYR A 110 -1.91 -1.93 -5.30
CA TYR A 110 -1.74 -3.22 -5.99
C TYR A 110 -2.72 -3.35 -7.15
N ILE A 111 -3.96 -2.89 -6.97
CA ILE A 111 -4.98 -2.86 -8.02
C ILE A 111 -4.56 -1.93 -9.17
N LEU A 112 -4.08 -0.73 -8.85
CA LEU A 112 -3.52 0.18 -9.85
C LEU A 112 -2.35 -0.44 -10.60
N ALA A 113 -1.43 -1.09 -9.88
CA ALA A 113 -0.26 -1.72 -10.48
C ALA A 113 -0.65 -2.90 -11.39
N LEU A 114 -1.62 -3.73 -11.00
CA LEU A 114 -2.17 -4.82 -11.81
C LEU A 114 -2.81 -4.28 -13.10
N ARG A 115 -3.66 -3.25 -12.99
CA ARG A 115 -4.27 -2.60 -14.16
C ARG A 115 -3.24 -2.02 -15.10
N CYS A 116 -2.25 -1.32 -14.57
CA CYS A 116 -1.16 -0.77 -15.37
C CYS A 116 -0.38 -1.86 -16.10
N GLN A 117 -0.04 -2.95 -15.42
CA GLN A 117 0.66 -4.08 -16.03
C GLN A 117 -0.16 -4.70 -17.18
N ARG A 118 -1.45 -4.95 -16.99
CA ARG A 118 -2.34 -5.52 -18.03
C ARG A 118 -2.51 -4.63 -19.24
N LYS A 119 -2.52 -3.31 -19.02
CA LYS A 119 -2.65 -2.32 -20.11
C LYS A 119 -1.32 -1.88 -20.72
N GLY A 120 -0.20 -2.47 -20.28
CA GLY A 120 1.13 -2.12 -20.76
C GLY A 120 1.61 -0.73 -20.32
N TYR A 121 1.06 -0.17 -19.23
CA TYR A 121 1.52 1.08 -18.66
C TYR A 121 2.66 0.86 -17.68
N ASN A 122 3.62 1.77 -17.66
CA ASN A 122 4.70 1.75 -16.67
C ASN A 122 4.32 2.58 -15.43
N ILE A 123 4.57 2.01 -14.26
CA ILE A 123 4.66 2.78 -13.02
C ILE A 123 6.15 2.93 -12.70
N VAL A 124 6.59 4.17 -12.55
CA VAL A 124 8.01 4.51 -12.39
C VAL A 124 8.19 5.20 -11.04
N TYR A 125 9.07 4.65 -10.22
CA TYR A 125 9.62 5.34 -9.06
C TYR A 125 10.78 6.22 -9.51
N ASP A 126 10.71 7.52 -9.20
CA ASP A 126 11.75 8.48 -9.52
C ASP A 126 12.25 9.18 -8.24
N PRO A 127 13.44 8.82 -7.75
CA PRO A 127 14.01 9.39 -6.54
C PRO A 127 14.53 10.83 -6.71
N SER A 128 14.57 11.37 -7.94
CA SER A 128 14.92 12.78 -8.16
C SER A 128 13.86 13.74 -7.61
N MET A 129 12.64 13.23 -7.41
CA MET A 129 11.54 13.93 -6.77
C MET A 129 11.32 13.35 -5.38
N SER A 130 11.20 14.19 -4.35
CA SER A 130 10.90 13.73 -2.99
C SER A 130 9.77 14.52 -2.34
N VAL A 131 8.97 13.82 -1.53
CA VAL A 131 7.83 14.39 -0.80
C VAL A 131 7.87 13.92 0.65
N LYS A 132 7.72 14.86 1.59
CA LYS A 132 7.55 14.53 3.01
C LYS A 132 6.08 14.22 3.30
N HIS A 133 5.83 13.08 3.93
CA HIS A 133 4.49 12.59 4.24
C HIS A 133 4.30 12.36 5.74
N GLU A 134 3.23 12.93 6.30
CA GLU A 134 2.80 12.65 7.67
C GLU A 134 1.82 11.47 7.68
N SER A 135 2.34 10.27 7.93
CA SER A 135 1.56 9.04 7.89
C SER A 135 0.43 9.01 8.90
N GLY A 136 -0.76 8.69 8.41
CA GLY A 136 -1.94 8.47 9.24
C GLY A 136 -2.61 9.72 9.78
N ALA A 137 -2.24 10.93 9.36
CA ALA A 137 -2.84 12.17 9.83
C ALA A 137 -4.37 12.17 9.70
N ALA A 138 -4.89 11.78 8.53
CA ALA A 138 -6.32 11.69 8.27
C ALA A 138 -7.00 10.61 9.11
N THR A 139 -6.44 9.40 9.17
CA THR A 139 -7.05 8.27 9.89
C THR A 139 -6.95 8.41 11.41
N LYS A 140 -5.85 8.96 11.96
CA LYS A 140 -5.72 9.25 13.39
C LYS A 140 -6.82 10.21 13.87
N LYS A 141 -7.09 11.24 13.08
CA LYS A 141 -8.12 12.25 13.39
C LYS A 141 -9.54 11.68 13.37
N SER A 142 -9.80 10.72 12.46
CA SER A 142 -11.14 10.16 12.22
C SER A 142 -11.54 9.06 13.22
N TYR A 143 -10.60 8.28 13.74
CA TYR A 143 -10.92 7.07 14.53
C TYR A 143 -10.69 7.20 16.04
N GLY A 144 -10.11 8.28 16.52
CA GLY A 144 -9.96 8.63 17.93
C GLY A 144 -9.05 7.70 18.75
N THR A 145 -9.03 6.39 18.51
CA THR A 145 -8.15 5.42 19.17
C THR A 145 -7.42 4.52 18.18
N GLU A 146 -6.18 4.14 18.55
CA GLU A 146 -5.37 3.23 17.72
C GLU A 146 -6.06 1.87 17.49
N LYS A 147 -6.75 1.36 18.52
CA LYS A 147 -7.53 0.12 18.42
C LYS A 147 -8.60 0.20 17.32
N LYS A 148 -9.37 1.28 17.28
CA LYS A 148 -10.40 1.47 16.24
C LYS A 148 -9.76 1.65 14.86
N ARG A 149 -8.65 2.38 14.78
CA ARG A 149 -7.91 2.60 13.54
C ARG A 149 -7.40 1.28 12.95
N ILE A 150 -6.74 0.44 13.76
CA ILE A 150 -6.22 -0.85 13.30
C ILE A 150 -7.36 -1.77 12.85
N ARG A 151 -8.47 -1.82 13.59
CA ARG A 151 -9.64 -2.60 13.16
C ARG A 151 -10.15 -2.15 11.79
N PHE A 152 -10.33 -0.85 11.62
CA PHE A 152 -10.75 -0.29 10.33
C PHE A 152 -9.77 -0.63 9.20
N MET A 153 -8.46 -0.51 9.44
CA MET A 153 -7.44 -0.90 8.45
C MET A 153 -7.61 -2.36 8.02
N MET A 154 -7.78 -3.28 8.98
CA MET A 154 -7.95 -4.71 8.69
C MET A 154 -9.23 -4.98 7.90
N GLU A 155 -10.36 -4.34 8.26
CA GLU A 155 -11.64 -4.47 7.55
C GLU A 155 -11.51 -3.98 6.09
N LYS A 156 -10.86 -2.83 5.88
CA LYS A 156 -10.64 -2.28 4.53
C LYS A 156 -9.65 -3.11 3.71
N THR A 157 -8.59 -3.61 4.33
CA THR A 157 -7.65 -4.53 3.67
C THR A 157 -8.34 -5.78 3.16
N VAL A 158 -9.25 -6.38 3.95
CA VAL A 158 -10.01 -7.56 3.51
C VAL A 158 -10.83 -7.24 2.25
N GLY A 159 -11.65 -6.19 2.28
CA GLY A 159 -12.48 -5.84 1.12
C GLY A 159 -11.68 -5.51 -0.13
N ALA A 160 -10.58 -4.76 0.02
CA ALA A 160 -9.73 -4.42 -1.13
C ALA A 160 -8.95 -5.63 -1.68
N CYS A 161 -8.53 -6.58 -0.80
CA CYS A 161 -7.94 -7.84 -1.26
C CYS A 161 -8.93 -8.71 -2.02
N GLU A 162 -10.22 -8.69 -1.66
CA GLU A 162 -11.28 -9.43 -2.38
C GLU A 162 -11.43 -8.88 -3.80
N VAL A 163 -11.51 -7.56 -3.96
CA VAL A 163 -11.54 -6.91 -5.28
C VAL A 163 -10.27 -7.25 -6.09
N TYR A 164 -9.10 -7.23 -5.46
CA TYR A 164 -7.85 -7.60 -6.11
C TYR A 164 -7.86 -9.06 -6.62
N LEU A 165 -8.40 -10.00 -5.81
CA LEU A 165 -8.53 -11.41 -6.20
C LEU A 165 -9.50 -11.61 -7.35
N GLU A 166 -10.65 -10.93 -7.34
CA GLU A 166 -11.60 -10.94 -8.46
C GLU A 166 -10.90 -10.50 -9.75
N MET A 167 -10.19 -9.37 -9.69
CA MET A 167 -9.42 -8.89 -10.84
C MET A 167 -8.34 -9.88 -11.29
N LEU A 168 -7.63 -10.57 -10.37
CA LEU A 168 -6.65 -11.59 -10.76
C LEU A 168 -7.27 -12.78 -11.49
N GLY A 169 -8.54 -13.10 -11.23
CA GLY A 169 -9.27 -14.20 -11.85
C GLY A 169 -9.93 -13.87 -13.20
N GLU A 170 -9.94 -12.61 -13.61
CA GLU A 170 -10.52 -12.13 -14.88
C GLU A 170 -9.55 -12.26 -16.08
N GLU A 171 -8.85 -13.38 -16.21
CA GLU A 171 -8.02 -13.66 -17.38
C GLU A 171 -8.82 -14.24 -18.56
#